data_ec3dde00e509faabcde4fd0cf9e080bf
#
_entry.id   ec3dde00e509faabcde4fd0cf9e080bf
#
_cell.length_a   1.000
_cell.length_b   1.000
_cell.length_c   1.000
_cell.angle_alpha   90.00
_cell.angle_beta   90.00
_cell.angle_gamma   90.00
#
_symmetry.space_group_name_H-M   'P 1'
#
loop_
_entity.id
_entity.type
_entity.pdbx_description
1 polymer ?
#
loop_
_entity_poly.entity_id
_entity_poly.type
_entity_poly.pdbx_seq_one_letter_code
_entity_poly.pdbx_strand_id
1 'polypeptide(L)'
;MVKKTVIGSFICAYKYKKQIAQATVIPILLSFLIKWSLVFINDPFLTVALLLPQVVLPAIVAINVHRLVVNGENSIPKWGRLLPGKIELWFIGHSILIFATFLPLVLLSGLGASPVVLLSFLVLIILPLVCRLSIVFPAIAIGKGVSFQYAWRVSKGHTAYLCGVILLISLSLMVVILPITLLTSSLLLLGVIGQIAGIVMIISLSLAYTHVVKDQQK
;
A
#
# COMPACT_ATOMS: atom_id res chain seq x y z
N MET A 1 6.42 17.36 11.74
CA MET A 1 5.95 15.96 11.85
C MET A 1 6.00 15.23 10.51
N VAL A 2 5.31 15.65 9.44
CA VAL A 2 5.29 14.99 8.12
C VAL A 2 6.68 14.63 7.61
N LYS A 3 7.59 15.62 7.48
CA LYS A 3 8.99 15.39 7.04
C LYS A 3 9.72 14.31 7.85
N LYS A 4 9.54 14.29 9.18
CA LYS A 4 10.19 13.28 10.04
C LYS A 4 9.68 11.88 9.73
N THR A 5 8.39 11.70 9.46
CA THR A 5 7.81 10.40 9.09
C THR A 5 8.31 9.94 7.72
N VAL A 6 8.36 10.84 6.73
CA VAL A 6 8.85 10.51 5.38
C VAL A 6 10.34 10.14 5.41
N ILE A 7 11.19 10.94 6.05
CA ILE A 7 12.63 10.61 6.22
C ILE A 7 12.78 9.30 7.02
N GLY A 8 11.99 9.15 8.09
CA GLY A 8 11.96 7.93 8.90
C GLY A 8 11.59 6.68 8.09
N SER A 9 10.77 6.80 7.04
CA SER A 9 10.40 5.68 6.16
C SER A 9 11.61 5.17 5.37
N PHE A 10 12.42 6.06 4.82
CA PHE A 10 13.65 5.69 4.10
C PHE A 10 14.71 5.11 5.05
N ILE A 11 14.87 5.71 6.23
CA ILE A 11 15.80 5.19 7.27
C ILE A 11 15.35 3.80 7.73
N CYS A 12 14.04 3.61 7.97
CA CYS A 12 13.47 2.33 8.36
C CYS A 12 13.65 1.27 7.26
N ALA A 13 13.38 1.63 5.99
CA ALA A 13 13.62 0.75 4.84
C ALA A 13 15.09 0.31 4.75
N TYR A 14 16.03 1.24 4.94
CA TYR A 14 17.46 0.93 4.93
C TYR A 14 17.88 0.08 6.12
N LYS A 15 17.43 0.44 7.33
CA LYS A 15 17.74 -0.29 8.57
C LYS A 15 17.27 -1.74 8.51
N TYR A 16 16.06 -1.97 8.04
CA TYR A 16 15.43 -3.30 7.99
C TYR A 16 15.50 -3.95 6.60
N LYS A 17 16.38 -3.48 5.70
CA LYS A 17 16.48 -3.96 4.31
C LYS A 17 16.59 -5.47 4.18
N LYS A 18 17.38 -6.13 5.05
CA LYS A 18 17.57 -7.59 5.04
C LYS A 18 16.28 -8.33 5.43
N GLN A 19 15.63 -7.91 6.50
CA GLN A 19 14.39 -8.50 6.99
C GLN A 19 13.23 -8.26 6.01
N ILE A 20 13.14 -7.06 5.45
CA ILE A 20 12.16 -6.72 4.41
C ILE A 20 12.38 -7.61 3.19
N ALA A 21 13.62 -7.70 2.68
CA ALA A 21 13.93 -8.55 1.54
C ALA A 21 13.55 -10.00 1.82
N GLN A 22 13.96 -10.57 2.95
CA GLN A 22 13.62 -11.93 3.35
C GLN A 22 12.10 -12.17 3.42
N ALA A 23 11.36 -11.22 3.97
CA ALA A 23 9.92 -11.35 4.17
C ALA A 23 9.10 -11.13 2.89
N THR A 24 9.67 -10.52 1.85
CA THR A 24 8.92 -10.12 0.65
C THR A 24 9.41 -10.77 -0.64
N VAL A 25 10.63 -11.34 -0.67
CA VAL A 25 11.23 -11.87 -1.90
C VAL A 25 10.40 -12.98 -2.52
N ILE A 26 9.90 -13.95 -1.73
CA ILE A 26 9.12 -15.07 -2.24
C ILE A 26 7.81 -14.60 -2.88
N PRO A 27 6.92 -13.84 -2.19
CA PRO A 27 5.68 -13.38 -2.81
C PRO A 27 5.92 -12.45 -4.01
N ILE A 28 6.99 -11.64 -4.00
CA ILE A 28 7.34 -10.80 -5.15
C ILE A 28 7.77 -11.65 -6.34
N LEU A 29 8.66 -12.61 -6.16
CA LEU A 29 9.09 -13.52 -7.23
C LEU A 29 7.91 -14.30 -7.81
N LEU A 30 7.04 -14.84 -6.96
CA LEU A 30 5.83 -15.53 -7.42
C LEU A 30 4.93 -14.60 -8.22
N SER A 31 4.75 -13.35 -7.79
CA SER A 31 3.98 -12.35 -8.54
C SER A 31 4.58 -12.07 -9.92
N PHE A 32 5.91 -11.98 -10.03
CA PHE A 32 6.58 -11.81 -11.32
C PHE A 32 6.43 -13.05 -12.21
N LEU A 33 6.60 -14.26 -11.68
CA LEU A 33 6.43 -15.51 -12.42
C LEU A 33 5.01 -15.63 -12.99
N ILE A 34 4.00 -15.30 -12.18
CA ILE A 34 2.60 -15.33 -12.63
C ILE A 34 2.36 -14.28 -13.72
N LYS A 35 2.85 -13.05 -13.56
CA LYS A 35 2.74 -12.02 -14.61
C LYS A 35 3.42 -12.45 -15.91
N TRP A 36 4.58 -13.07 -15.81
CA TRP A 36 5.29 -13.61 -16.95
C TRP A 36 4.48 -14.72 -17.63
N SER A 37 3.90 -15.65 -16.85
CA SER A 37 3.09 -16.74 -17.39
C SER A 37 1.84 -16.23 -18.13
N LEU A 38 1.21 -15.16 -17.64
CA LEU A 38 0.03 -14.55 -18.25
C LEU A 38 0.28 -14.04 -19.69
N VAL A 39 1.53 -13.74 -20.05
CA VAL A 39 1.89 -13.31 -21.42
C VAL A 39 1.71 -14.46 -22.44
N PHE A 40 1.82 -15.71 -21.98
CA PHE A 40 1.76 -16.90 -22.84
C PHE A 40 0.43 -17.64 -22.77
N ILE A 41 -0.46 -17.25 -21.89
CA ILE A 41 -1.74 -17.90 -21.64
C ILE A 41 -2.84 -17.17 -22.41
N ASN A 42 -3.45 -17.90 -23.35
CA ASN A 42 -4.61 -17.40 -24.13
C ASN A 42 -5.96 -17.95 -23.60
N ASP A 43 -5.92 -18.82 -22.58
CA ASP A 43 -7.12 -19.40 -21.97
C ASP A 43 -7.74 -18.41 -20.95
N PRO A 44 -9.00 -17.97 -21.15
CA PRO A 44 -9.66 -17.02 -20.26
C PRO A 44 -9.83 -17.55 -18.83
N PHE A 45 -10.10 -18.85 -18.67
CA PHE A 45 -10.30 -19.48 -17.36
C PHE A 45 -9.00 -19.50 -16.56
N LEU A 46 -7.89 -19.93 -17.17
CA LEU A 46 -6.55 -19.90 -16.56
C LEU A 46 -6.14 -18.45 -16.25
N THR A 47 -6.42 -17.51 -17.13
CA THR A 47 -6.14 -16.09 -16.89
C THR A 47 -6.84 -15.60 -15.62
N VAL A 48 -8.14 -15.84 -15.48
CA VAL A 48 -8.91 -15.46 -14.28
C VAL A 48 -8.37 -16.17 -13.04
N ALA A 49 -8.05 -17.47 -13.12
CA ALA A 49 -7.50 -18.22 -12.01
C ALA A 49 -6.15 -17.66 -11.52
N LEU A 50 -5.29 -17.18 -12.42
CA LEU A 50 -4.00 -16.57 -12.08
C LEU A 50 -4.11 -15.12 -11.57
N LEU A 51 -5.24 -14.44 -11.79
CA LEU A 51 -5.49 -13.12 -11.20
C LEU A 51 -5.70 -13.20 -9.68
N LEU A 52 -6.24 -14.30 -9.15
CA LEU A 52 -6.46 -14.45 -7.71
C LEU A 52 -5.16 -14.34 -6.90
N PRO A 53 -4.08 -15.09 -7.19
CA PRO A 53 -2.79 -14.90 -6.53
C PRO A 53 -2.24 -13.48 -6.70
N GLN A 54 -2.48 -12.80 -7.83
CA GLN A 54 -2.03 -11.42 -8.06
C GLN A 54 -2.68 -10.40 -7.12
N VAL A 55 -3.82 -10.71 -6.53
CA VAL A 55 -4.45 -9.89 -5.48
C VAL A 55 -3.91 -10.28 -4.09
N VAL A 56 -3.67 -11.56 -3.86
CA VAL A 56 -3.25 -12.09 -2.55
C VAL A 56 -1.77 -11.78 -2.24
N LEU A 57 -0.88 -11.93 -3.22
CA LEU A 57 0.56 -11.77 -3.00
C LEU A 57 0.95 -10.35 -2.55
N PRO A 58 0.44 -9.26 -3.14
CA PRO A 58 0.68 -7.90 -2.63
C PRO A 58 0.14 -7.69 -1.21
N ALA A 59 -1.00 -8.29 -0.86
CA ALA A 59 -1.52 -8.21 0.51
C ALA A 59 -0.59 -8.89 1.51
N ILE A 60 -0.03 -10.07 1.16
CA ILE A 60 0.98 -10.76 1.97
C ILE A 60 2.23 -9.88 2.17
N VAL A 61 2.74 -9.26 1.10
CA VAL A 61 3.87 -8.32 1.18
C VAL A 61 3.54 -7.18 2.14
N ALA A 62 2.39 -6.54 1.97
CA ALA A 62 1.97 -5.42 2.79
C ALA A 62 1.84 -5.80 4.28
N ILE A 63 1.22 -6.94 4.58
CA ILE A 63 1.03 -7.43 5.95
C ILE A 63 2.38 -7.73 6.61
N ASN A 64 3.31 -8.39 5.90
CA ASN A 64 4.64 -8.68 6.43
C ASN A 64 5.40 -7.38 6.75
N VAL A 65 5.37 -6.39 5.86
CA VAL A 65 6.05 -5.11 6.07
C VAL A 65 5.39 -4.31 7.21
N HIS A 66 4.06 -4.23 7.26
CA HIS A 66 3.35 -3.58 8.37
C HIS A 66 3.71 -4.18 9.73
N ARG A 67 3.73 -5.52 9.84
CA ARG A 67 4.10 -6.23 11.07
C ARG A 67 5.53 -5.93 11.49
N LEU A 68 6.46 -6.01 10.54
CA LEU A 68 7.87 -5.73 10.79
C LEU A 68 8.06 -4.32 11.34
N VAL A 69 7.40 -3.33 10.76
CA VAL A 69 7.56 -1.91 11.15
C VAL A 69 6.86 -1.61 12.47
N VAL A 70 5.68 -2.18 12.72
CA VAL A 70 4.86 -1.85 13.90
C VAL A 70 5.27 -2.66 15.12
N ASN A 71 5.53 -3.97 14.95
CA ASN A 71 5.79 -4.91 16.04
C ASN A 71 7.27 -5.33 16.15
N GLY A 72 8.13 -4.92 15.19
CA GLY A 72 9.56 -5.24 15.19
C GLY A 72 9.91 -6.57 14.53
N GLU A 73 11.21 -6.89 14.54
CA GLU A 73 11.81 -8.00 13.77
C GLU A 73 11.25 -9.40 14.13
N ASN A 74 10.94 -9.62 15.39
CA ASN A 74 10.45 -10.91 15.88
C ASN A 74 8.97 -11.18 15.59
N SER A 75 8.29 -10.26 14.91
CA SER A 75 6.84 -10.36 14.65
C SER A 75 6.48 -11.18 13.43
N ILE A 76 7.46 -11.54 12.61
CA ILE A 76 7.29 -12.32 11.37
C ILE A 76 8.29 -13.48 11.31
N PRO A 77 7.94 -14.62 10.67
CA PRO A 77 8.90 -15.67 10.36
C PRO A 77 10.03 -15.16 9.47
N LYS A 78 11.19 -15.82 9.48
CA LYS A 78 12.39 -15.41 8.70
C LYS A 78 12.09 -15.14 7.21
N TRP A 79 11.21 -15.94 6.60
CA TRP A 79 10.81 -15.80 5.19
C TRP A 79 9.44 -15.16 5.00
N GLY A 80 8.93 -14.46 6.03
CA GLY A 80 7.60 -13.87 6.04
C GLY A 80 6.49 -14.93 6.19
N ARG A 81 5.26 -14.45 6.31
CA ARG A 81 4.09 -15.31 6.18
C ARG A 81 3.79 -15.46 4.69
N LEU A 82 3.59 -16.69 4.25
CA LEU A 82 3.30 -16.99 2.84
C LEU A 82 1.88 -17.53 2.64
N LEU A 83 1.33 -18.20 3.65
CA LEU A 83 -0.02 -18.79 3.55
C LEU A 83 -1.06 -17.71 3.87
N PRO A 84 -2.01 -17.46 2.95
CA PRO A 84 -3.11 -16.56 3.20
C PRO A 84 -4.04 -17.12 4.27
N GLY A 85 -4.59 -16.26 5.09
CA GLY A 85 -5.53 -16.58 6.14
C GLY A 85 -6.57 -15.48 6.33
N LYS A 86 -7.19 -15.47 7.50
CA LYS A 86 -8.26 -14.53 7.83
C LYS A 86 -7.82 -13.06 7.75
N ILE A 87 -6.56 -12.78 8.09
CA ILE A 87 -5.99 -11.43 8.07
C ILE A 87 -5.85 -10.93 6.64
N GLU A 88 -5.35 -11.77 5.74
CA GLU A 88 -5.17 -11.46 4.33
C GLU A 88 -6.54 -11.20 3.66
N LEU A 89 -7.56 -12.02 3.95
CA LEU A 89 -8.92 -11.80 3.47
C LEU A 89 -9.50 -10.47 3.95
N TRP A 90 -9.33 -10.14 5.23
CA TRP A 90 -9.74 -8.85 5.77
C TRP A 90 -9.00 -7.68 5.12
N PHE A 91 -7.70 -7.82 4.92
CA PHE A 91 -6.88 -6.81 4.26
C PHE A 91 -7.37 -6.56 2.81
N ILE A 92 -7.58 -7.63 2.04
CA ILE A 92 -8.08 -7.56 0.67
C ILE A 92 -9.49 -6.95 0.63
N GLY A 93 -10.40 -7.38 1.49
CA GLY A 93 -11.76 -6.84 1.56
C GLY A 93 -11.76 -5.33 1.81
N HIS A 94 -10.94 -4.84 2.74
CA HIS A 94 -10.80 -3.41 2.99
C HIS A 94 -10.12 -2.67 1.83
N SER A 95 -9.18 -3.31 1.13
CA SER A 95 -8.56 -2.74 -0.07
C SER A 95 -9.60 -2.52 -1.17
N ILE A 96 -10.45 -3.52 -1.44
CA ILE A 96 -11.54 -3.42 -2.42
C ILE A 96 -12.50 -2.27 -2.06
N LEU A 97 -12.88 -2.15 -0.79
CA LEU A 97 -13.76 -1.07 -0.34
C LEU A 97 -13.12 0.32 -0.47
N ILE A 98 -11.81 0.45 -0.22
CA ILE A 98 -11.09 1.71 -0.49
C ILE A 98 -11.05 2.00 -2.00
N PHE A 99 -10.79 1.00 -2.84
CA PHE A 99 -10.87 1.20 -4.30
C PHE A 99 -12.28 1.62 -4.74
N ALA A 100 -13.33 1.10 -4.12
CA ALA A 100 -14.70 1.50 -4.41
C ALA A 100 -14.98 2.99 -4.13
N THR A 101 -14.18 3.65 -3.27
CA THR A 101 -14.31 5.12 -3.07
C THR A 101 -13.97 5.94 -4.31
N PHE A 102 -13.28 5.35 -5.30
CA PHE A 102 -13.00 6.01 -6.59
C PHE A 102 -14.12 5.85 -7.61
N LEU A 103 -15.12 5.00 -7.35
CA LEU A 103 -16.23 4.77 -8.26
C LEU A 103 -16.99 6.05 -8.64
N PRO A 104 -17.31 6.98 -7.69
CA PRO A 104 -17.95 8.24 -8.06
C PRO A 104 -17.11 9.08 -9.04
N LEU A 105 -15.77 9.04 -8.93
CA LEU A 105 -14.88 9.75 -9.84
C LEU A 105 -14.97 9.18 -11.28
N VAL A 106 -15.02 7.84 -11.40
CA VAL A 106 -15.19 7.15 -12.67
C VAL A 106 -16.55 7.49 -13.29
N LEU A 107 -17.62 7.49 -12.47
CA LEU A 107 -18.97 7.86 -12.93
C LEU A 107 -19.03 9.32 -13.40
N LEU A 108 -18.47 10.26 -12.63
CA LEU A 108 -18.40 11.68 -13.02
C LEU A 108 -17.64 11.85 -14.34
N SER A 109 -16.52 11.13 -14.53
CA SER A 109 -15.78 11.13 -15.77
C SER A 109 -16.60 10.62 -16.95
N GLY A 110 -17.36 9.52 -16.76
CA GLY A 110 -18.27 8.96 -17.76
C GLY A 110 -19.43 9.89 -18.12
N LEU A 111 -19.85 10.76 -17.19
CA LEU A 111 -20.87 11.79 -17.41
C LEU A 111 -20.31 13.09 -18.05
N GLY A 112 -19.03 13.11 -18.43
CA GLY A 112 -18.40 14.25 -19.08
C GLY A 112 -18.02 15.38 -18.15
N ALA A 113 -17.83 15.14 -16.85
CA ALA A 113 -17.38 16.17 -15.92
C ALA A 113 -16.02 16.73 -16.36
N SER A 114 -15.83 18.05 -16.21
CA SER A 114 -14.58 18.69 -16.60
C SER A 114 -13.39 18.23 -15.74
N PRO A 115 -12.15 18.26 -16.27
CA PRO A 115 -10.94 17.88 -15.52
C PRO A 115 -10.80 18.64 -14.19
N VAL A 116 -11.24 19.89 -14.15
CA VAL A 116 -11.21 20.74 -12.93
C VAL A 116 -12.14 20.16 -11.86
N VAL A 117 -13.36 19.76 -12.25
CA VAL A 117 -14.33 19.14 -11.32
C VAL A 117 -13.78 17.81 -10.80
N LEU A 118 -13.23 16.96 -11.69
CA LEU A 118 -12.65 15.68 -11.32
C LEU A 118 -11.48 15.84 -10.35
N LEU A 119 -10.56 16.77 -10.65
CA LEU A 119 -9.42 17.07 -9.79
C LEU A 119 -9.87 17.65 -8.42
N SER A 120 -10.83 18.54 -8.42
CA SER A 120 -11.38 19.10 -7.17
C SER A 120 -12.01 18.02 -6.31
N PHE A 121 -12.82 17.13 -6.91
CA PHE A 121 -13.44 16.01 -6.21
C PHE A 121 -12.38 15.03 -5.66
N LEU A 122 -11.36 14.72 -6.46
CA LEU A 122 -10.26 13.87 -6.03
C LEU A 122 -9.52 14.46 -4.81
N VAL A 123 -9.14 15.75 -4.88
CA VAL A 123 -8.31 16.39 -3.85
C VAL A 123 -9.10 16.69 -2.58
N LEU A 124 -10.33 17.17 -2.70
CA LEU A 124 -11.11 17.65 -1.56
C LEU A 124 -11.90 16.54 -0.85
N ILE A 125 -12.27 15.46 -1.57
CA ILE A 125 -13.12 14.40 -1.04
C ILE A 125 -12.38 13.07 -0.97
N ILE A 126 -11.91 12.55 -2.11
CA ILE A 126 -11.34 11.19 -2.16
C ILE A 126 -10.02 11.10 -1.38
N LEU A 127 -9.11 12.03 -1.60
CA LEU A 127 -7.78 11.99 -0.95
C LEU A 127 -7.87 12.02 0.58
N PRO A 128 -8.59 12.95 1.25
CA PRO A 128 -8.75 12.92 2.70
C PRO A 128 -9.44 11.66 3.20
N LEU A 129 -10.44 11.16 2.48
CA LEU A 129 -11.15 9.92 2.81
C LEU A 129 -10.21 8.73 2.79
N VAL A 130 -9.50 8.52 1.68
CA VAL A 130 -8.54 7.41 1.51
C VAL A 130 -7.41 7.51 2.53
N CYS A 131 -6.85 8.70 2.77
CA CYS A 131 -5.79 8.90 3.75
C CYS A 131 -6.22 8.49 5.17
N ARG A 132 -7.46 8.79 5.56
CA ARG A 132 -7.99 8.40 6.86
C ARG A 132 -8.29 6.90 6.95
N LEU A 133 -8.93 6.34 5.92
CA LEU A 133 -9.32 4.93 5.91
C LEU A 133 -8.11 4.00 5.80
N SER A 134 -7.04 4.42 5.13
CA SER A 134 -5.83 3.61 4.96
C SER A 134 -5.14 3.23 6.29
N ILE A 135 -5.40 3.97 7.36
CA ILE A 135 -4.93 3.63 8.73
C ILE A 135 -5.44 2.26 9.20
N VAL A 136 -6.49 1.72 8.60
CA VAL A 136 -6.99 0.37 8.90
C VAL A 136 -5.97 -0.73 8.57
N PHE A 137 -5.15 -0.55 7.52
CA PHE A 137 -4.24 -1.59 7.03
C PHE A 137 -3.15 -2.00 8.03
N PRO A 138 -2.38 -1.08 8.63
CA PRO A 138 -1.45 -1.46 9.70
C PRO A 138 -2.13 -2.14 10.88
N ALA A 139 -3.35 -1.70 11.26
CA ALA A 139 -4.10 -2.29 12.35
C ALA A 139 -4.55 -3.72 12.05
N ILE A 140 -5.07 -3.98 10.84
CA ILE A 140 -5.42 -5.34 10.39
C ILE A 140 -4.18 -6.23 10.37
N ALA A 141 -3.07 -5.73 9.80
CA ALA A 141 -1.84 -6.50 9.67
C ALA A 141 -1.32 -7.01 11.02
N ILE A 142 -1.43 -6.22 12.09
CA ILE A 142 -1.04 -6.65 13.45
C ILE A 142 -2.12 -7.47 14.19
N GLY A 143 -3.20 -7.83 13.50
CA GLY A 143 -4.23 -8.73 14.02
C GLY A 143 -5.28 -8.08 14.94
N LYS A 144 -5.43 -6.76 14.91
CA LYS A 144 -6.43 -6.07 15.75
C LYS A 144 -7.88 -6.28 15.33
N GLY A 145 -8.14 -6.84 14.14
CA GLY A 145 -9.51 -7.15 13.69
C GLY A 145 -10.43 -5.93 13.63
N VAL A 146 -9.91 -4.78 13.18
CA VAL A 146 -10.59 -3.49 13.19
C VAL A 146 -11.32 -3.18 11.89
N SER A 147 -12.25 -2.23 11.96
CA SER A 147 -13.07 -1.75 10.84
C SER A 147 -12.68 -0.33 10.41
N PHE A 148 -13.27 0.17 9.33
CA PHE A 148 -13.18 1.57 8.92
C PHE A 148 -13.65 2.55 9.99
N GLN A 149 -14.61 2.16 10.83
CA GLN A 149 -15.06 3.00 11.94
C GLN A 149 -13.92 3.25 12.94
N TYR A 150 -13.10 2.23 13.21
CA TYR A 150 -11.88 2.40 14.01
C TYR A 150 -10.91 3.38 13.33
N ALA A 151 -10.61 3.16 12.04
CA ALA A 151 -9.69 4.02 11.29
C ALA A 151 -10.17 5.48 11.29
N TRP A 152 -11.47 5.70 11.09
CA TRP A 152 -12.09 7.02 11.10
C TRP A 152 -11.97 7.71 12.47
N ARG A 153 -12.16 6.98 13.55
CA ARG A 153 -12.04 7.49 14.92
C ARG A 153 -10.60 7.86 15.25
N VAL A 154 -9.68 6.94 15.01
CA VAL A 154 -8.25 7.10 15.34
C VAL A 154 -7.61 8.21 14.50
N SER A 155 -8.01 8.38 13.25
CA SER A 155 -7.49 9.44 12.37
C SER A 155 -8.10 10.82 12.60
N LYS A 156 -9.05 10.96 13.53
CA LYS A 156 -9.70 12.25 13.84
C LYS A 156 -8.64 13.27 14.31
N GLY A 157 -8.67 14.46 13.70
CA GLY A 157 -7.67 15.51 13.97
C GLY A 157 -6.34 15.38 13.22
N HIS A 158 -6.06 14.21 12.60
CA HIS A 158 -4.80 13.93 11.92
C HIS A 158 -4.90 13.90 10.38
N THR A 159 -6.03 14.30 9.79
CA THR A 159 -6.26 14.21 8.33
C THR A 159 -5.18 14.93 7.52
N ALA A 160 -4.88 16.19 7.86
CA ALA A 160 -3.85 16.97 7.16
C ALA A 160 -2.45 16.35 7.28
N TYR A 161 -2.13 15.78 8.45
CA TYR A 161 -0.89 15.05 8.66
C TYR A 161 -0.80 13.81 7.75
N LEU A 162 -1.86 12.98 7.70
CA LEU A 162 -1.92 11.77 6.89
C LEU A 162 -1.85 12.09 5.39
N CYS A 163 -2.62 13.07 4.92
CA CYS A 163 -2.55 13.55 3.54
C CYS A 163 -1.14 14.07 3.22
N GLY A 164 -0.55 14.86 4.12
CA GLY A 164 0.80 15.38 3.95
C GLY A 164 1.86 14.27 3.87
N VAL A 165 1.76 13.22 4.68
CA VAL A 165 2.67 12.06 4.63
C VAL A 165 2.54 11.33 3.30
N ILE A 166 1.30 11.00 2.88
CA ILE A 166 1.06 10.26 1.63
C ILE A 166 1.50 11.09 0.41
N LEU A 167 1.18 12.38 0.36
CA LEU A 167 1.59 13.24 -0.75
C LEU A 167 3.11 13.42 -0.79
N LEU A 168 3.76 13.71 0.33
CA LEU A 168 5.19 13.97 0.35
C LEU A 168 6.01 12.71 0.03
N ILE A 169 5.61 11.53 0.52
CA ILE A 169 6.28 10.28 0.16
C ILE A 169 6.08 9.95 -1.32
N SER A 170 4.88 10.15 -1.88
CA SER A 170 4.60 9.92 -3.30
C SER A 170 5.42 10.84 -4.18
N LEU A 171 5.51 12.14 -3.84
CA LEU A 171 6.37 13.09 -4.55
C LEU A 171 7.86 12.72 -4.46
N SER A 172 8.33 12.31 -3.27
CA SER A 172 9.72 11.88 -3.09
C SER A 172 10.06 10.66 -3.93
N LEU A 173 9.16 9.68 -4.00
CA LEU A 173 9.33 8.50 -4.86
C LEU A 173 9.24 8.86 -6.34
N MET A 174 8.34 9.75 -6.73
CA MET A 174 8.20 10.22 -8.11
C MET A 174 9.49 10.87 -8.61
N VAL A 175 10.15 11.71 -7.80
CA VAL A 175 11.43 12.35 -8.16
C VAL A 175 12.51 11.32 -8.48
N VAL A 176 12.51 10.17 -7.79
CA VAL A 176 13.47 9.09 -8.03
C VAL A 176 13.06 8.20 -9.21
N ILE A 177 11.77 7.86 -9.30
CA ILE A 177 11.28 6.88 -10.27
C ILE A 177 11.16 7.49 -11.66
N LEU A 178 10.70 8.73 -11.79
CA LEU A 178 10.45 9.37 -13.09
C LEU A 178 11.69 9.40 -13.99
N PRO A 179 12.88 9.82 -13.56
CA PRO A 179 14.07 9.75 -14.40
C PRO A 179 14.39 8.32 -14.87
N ILE A 180 14.22 7.33 -13.99
CA ILE A 180 14.50 5.93 -14.34
C ILE A 180 13.49 5.42 -15.38
N THR A 181 12.21 5.77 -15.25
CA THR A 181 11.17 5.38 -16.20
C THR A 181 11.38 6.01 -17.58
N LEU A 182 11.94 7.21 -17.64
CA LEU A 182 12.28 7.88 -18.90
C LEU A 182 13.53 7.28 -19.58
N LEU A 183 14.44 6.68 -18.78
CA LEU A 183 15.69 6.11 -19.27
C LEU A 183 15.60 4.62 -19.62
N THR A 184 14.54 3.93 -19.21
CA THR A 184 14.40 2.48 -19.44
C THR A 184 13.04 2.10 -20.03
N SER A 185 13.06 1.21 -21.01
CA SER A 185 11.88 0.52 -21.52
C SER A 185 11.69 -0.87 -20.90
N SER A 186 12.56 -1.29 -19.98
CA SER A 186 12.49 -2.61 -19.36
C SER A 186 11.33 -2.72 -18.38
N LEU A 187 10.27 -3.40 -18.76
CA LEU A 187 9.10 -3.67 -17.92
C LEU A 187 9.46 -4.40 -16.61
N LEU A 188 10.49 -5.27 -16.67
CA LEU A 188 10.96 -5.98 -15.48
C LEU A 188 11.58 -5.01 -14.48
N LEU A 189 12.46 -4.11 -14.93
CA LEU A 189 13.09 -3.11 -14.08
C LEU A 189 12.04 -2.17 -13.47
N LEU A 190 11.09 -1.70 -14.27
CA LEU A 190 9.98 -0.86 -13.79
C LEU A 190 9.13 -1.60 -12.75
N GLY A 191 8.88 -2.90 -12.97
CA GLY A 191 8.18 -3.73 -12.00
C GLY A 191 8.90 -3.83 -10.65
N VAL A 192 10.22 -4.05 -10.65
CA VAL A 192 11.04 -4.11 -9.43
C VAL A 192 11.03 -2.78 -8.68
N ILE A 193 11.23 -1.66 -9.41
CA ILE A 193 11.20 -0.32 -8.83
C ILE A 193 9.83 -0.03 -8.22
N GLY A 194 8.75 -0.39 -8.90
CA GLY A 194 7.39 -0.26 -8.39
C GLY A 194 7.16 -1.04 -7.09
N GLN A 195 7.71 -2.24 -6.96
CA GLN A 195 7.64 -3.03 -5.72
C GLN A 195 8.40 -2.36 -4.56
N ILE A 196 9.61 -1.84 -4.83
CA ILE A 196 10.41 -1.12 -3.82
C ILE A 196 9.65 0.13 -3.36
N ALA A 197 9.11 0.90 -4.30
CA ALA A 197 8.30 2.08 -3.99
C ALA A 197 7.07 1.72 -3.14
N GLY A 198 6.35 0.67 -3.51
CA GLY A 198 5.22 0.14 -2.74
C GLY A 198 5.61 -0.21 -1.29
N ILE A 199 6.75 -0.87 -1.10
CA ILE A 199 7.28 -1.19 0.24
C ILE A 199 7.54 0.09 1.05
N VAL A 200 8.16 1.12 0.46
CA VAL A 200 8.42 2.40 1.15
C VAL A 200 7.11 3.10 1.52
N MET A 201 6.10 3.07 0.65
CA MET A 201 4.76 3.57 0.96
C MET A 201 4.12 2.85 2.15
N ILE A 202 4.21 1.51 2.20
CA ILE A 202 3.68 0.69 3.30
C ILE A 202 4.39 1.03 4.62
N ILE A 203 5.72 1.20 4.59
CA ILE A 203 6.51 1.62 5.77
C ILE A 203 6.04 3.00 6.25
N SER A 204 5.85 3.95 5.32
CA SER A 204 5.38 5.29 5.63
C SER A 204 4.02 5.28 6.33
N LEU A 205 3.08 4.48 5.82
CA LEU A 205 1.77 4.30 6.44
C LEU A 205 1.85 3.64 7.82
N SER A 206 2.75 2.66 8.02
CA SER A 206 2.99 2.03 9.31
C SER A 206 3.51 3.01 10.36
N LEU A 207 4.47 3.86 9.98
CA LEU A 207 5.01 4.90 10.87
C LEU A 207 3.96 5.98 11.18
N ALA A 208 3.17 6.37 10.18
CA ALA A 208 2.06 7.30 10.39
C ALA A 208 1.02 6.73 11.36
N TYR A 209 0.66 5.46 11.21
CA TYR A 209 -0.24 4.75 12.12
C TYR A 209 0.30 4.75 13.56
N THR A 210 1.56 4.36 13.76
CA THR A 210 2.16 4.33 15.10
C THR A 210 2.18 5.71 15.75
N HIS A 211 2.39 6.77 14.98
CA HIS A 211 2.36 8.14 15.46
C HIS A 211 0.95 8.54 15.91
N VAL A 212 -0.05 8.33 15.05
CA VAL A 212 -1.45 8.68 15.32
C VAL A 212 -2.02 7.93 16.53
N VAL A 213 -1.71 6.63 16.65
CA VAL A 213 -2.17 5.83 17.81
C VAL A 213 -1.51 6.27 19.10
N LYS A 214 -0.22 6.61 19.10
CA LYS A 214 0.47 7.11 20.30
C LYS A 214 -0.05 8.46 20.78
N ASP A 215 -0.43 9.32 19.85
CA ASP A 215 -0.94 10.66 20.19
C ASP A 215 -2.35 10.60 20.82
N GLN A 216 -3.12 9.58 20.49
CA GLN A 216 -4.43 9.32 21.09
C GLN A 216 -4.38 8.72 22.51
N GLN A 217 -3.22 8.24 22.94
CA GLN A 217 -3.01 7.65 24.27
C GLN A 217 -2.51 8.67 25.29
N LYS A 218 -2.26 9.90 24.88
CA LYS A 218 -1.89 11.04 25.72
C LYS A 218 -3.10 11.85 26.15
#